data_87e98b0dcb8ba7bca88cd0cbb8cdfd11
#
_entry.id   87e98b0dcb8ba7bca88cd0cbb8cdfd11
#
_cell.length_a   1.000
_cell.length_b   1.000
_cell.length_c   1.000
_cell.angle_alpha   90.00
_cell.angle_beta   90.00
_cell.angle_gamma   90.00
#
_symmetry.space_group_name_H-M   'P 1'
#
loop_
_entity.id
_entity.type
_entity.pdbx_description
1 polymer ?
#
loop_
_entity_poly.entity_id
_entity_poly.type
_entity_poly.pdbx_seq_one_letter_code
_entity_poly.pdbx_strand_id
1 'polypeptide(L)'
;MKDDNNNDSLPEDVTDTDVTKPDDKSLVDNDLDAKLDTENPNGEDLNVNQADTASSEDLDPAQKDARWLRRWYPLGFVSKIAIVLALILILVMLGAYYAVGTPWGTRLLINAIVQQTGISLTYGKGNLRDGIWVYDLKIPSKPPKNYVEVTVDKAYVKIGWRALINKQVHLREANINRMVITYKKPPTNKPFDYPRIALPVNLTLDDVKANLVRYQQVTRDPIDFKQAHIQNFTWYDTKITVGEGKLAYNNLLSVDKIKGKIDLQQDYPLDVTGLVIINSLSKVYVDALDTHATGSLKFLTADIKSKYNQSDVTGHVTAQPMDKNAPFNAKLEWKDVLLPYATSQNIHLKNGLATATGVTNNIQLRINADLTAKDIPDGHYQGRGVIANQKLSIEYLTAKVAQGTLTSQGTIDWHDRTRIALMNTGNGFKIRQLLSKDIAPYAPETLTGKLGIVYDVATDKLPMQVRANLRQDDGEIINADIRQAKGNHKPYTIDANWQQLIRHNLPSIGELNSPNGKA
;
A
#
# COMPACT_ATOMS: atom_id res chain seq x y z
N MET A 1 -21.39 -55.00 -22.75
CA MET A 1 -22.66 -55.30 -22.05
C MET A 1 -23.08 -54.03 -21.33
N LYS A 2 -24.19 -53.45 -21.83
CA LYS A 2 -25.01 -52.31 -21.33
C LYS A 2 -24.24 -50.99 -21.18
N ASP A 3 -24.33 -50.03 -22.09
CA ASP A 3 -25.48 -49.16 -22.46
C ASP A 3 -26.19 -48.57 -21.26
N ASP A 4 -26.01 -47.27 -21.06
CA ASP A 4 -27.11 -46.37 -20.80
C ASP A 4 -26.73 -44.92 -21.19
N ASN A 5 -27.38 -44.50 -22.27
CA ASN A 5 -27.63 -43.12 -22.68
C ASN A 5 -28.42 -42.40 -21.57
N ASN A 6 -28.09 -41.15 -21.28
CA ASN A 6 -29.14 -40.17 -21.01
C ASN A 6 -28.74 -38.80 -21.55
N ASN A 7 -29.44 -38.48 -22.58
CA ASN A 7 -29.70 -37.21 -23.22
C ASN A 7 -30.68 -36.44 -22.31
N ASP A 8 -30.40 -35.22 -21.91
CA ASP A 8 -31.45 -34.25 -21.57
C ASP A 8 -31.00 -32.84 -21.92
N SER A 9 -31.53 -32.45 -22.99
CA SER A 9 -32.20 -31.24 -23.48
C SER A 9 -32.15 -29.99 -22.60
N LEU A 10 -31.65 -28.94 -23.25
CA LEU A 10 -31.89 -27.52 -22.97
C LEU A 10 -33.39 -27.18 -23.01
N PRO A 11 -33.83 -26.17 -22.30
CA PRO A 11 -34.91 -25.32 -22.79
C PRO A 11 -34.36 -23.93 -23.19
N GLU A 12 -34.70 -23.61 -24.43
CA GLU A 12 -34.80 -22.27 -24.98
C GLU A 12 -35.96 -21.49 -24.35
N ASP A 13 -35.79 -20.17 -24.39
CA ASP A 13 -36.83 -19.15 -24.55
C ASP A 13 -37.73 -18.82 -23.37
N VAL A 14 -37.50 -17.60 -22.84
CA VAL A 14 -38.61 -16.71 -22.45
C VAL A 14 -38.19 -15.27 -22.75
N THR A 15 -38.74 -14.78 -23.81
CA THR A 15 -39.22 -13.48 -24.23
C THR A 15 -39.21 -12.32 -23.20
N ASP A 16 -38.72 -11.19 -23.70
CA ASP A 16 -39.26 -9.82 -23.69
C ASP A 16 -40.40 -9.52 -22.71
N THR A 17 -40.13 -8.58 -21.83
CA THR A 17 -41.08 -7.55 -21.37
C THR A 17 -40.29 -6.31 -21.02
N ASP A 18 -40.22 -5.40 -21.88
CA ASP A 18 -40.92 -4.14 -22.07
C ASP A 18 -41.19 -3.30 -20.78
N VAL A 19 -40.58 -2.09 -20.83
CA VAL A 19 -41.13 -0.79 -20.43
C VAL A 19 -41.45 -0.56 -18.95
N THR A 20 -40.73 0.34 -18.35
CA THR A 20 -41.32 1.66 -18.05
C THR A 20 -40.27 2.62 -17.46
N LYS A 21 -40.04 3.68 -18.20
CA LYS A 21 -39.55 4.96 -17.71
C LYS A 21 -40.62 5.58 -16.81
N PRO A 22 -40.27 6.20 -15.72
CA PRO A 22 -41.09 7.33 -15.21
C PRO A 22 -40.37 8.63 -15.46
N ASP A 23 -41.20 9.48 -15.93
CA ASP A 23 -41.13 10.86 -16.25
C ASP A 23 -40.42 11.79 -15.26
N ASP A 24 -39.79 12.71 -15.89
CA ASP A 24 -39.48 14.08 -15.55
C ASP A 24 -40.65 14.80 -14.84
N LYS A 25 -40.41 15.33 -13.64
CA LYS A 25 -41.12 16.50 -13.08
C LYS A 25 -40.13 17.24 -12.20
N SER A 26 -39.50 18.24 -12.78
CA SER A 26 -39.75 19.66 -12.69
C SER A 26 -39.92 20.23 -11.26
N LEU A 27 -38.97 21.11 -10.97
CA LEU A 27 -39.14 22.43 -10.39
C LEU A 27 -39.89 22.57 -9.06
N VAL A 28 -39.18 22.96 -8.03
CA VAL A 28 -39.58 24.15 -7.26
C VAL A 28 -38.32 24.81 -6.69
N ASP A 29 -38.00 25.94 -7.27
CA ASP A 29 -37.25 27.03 -6.67
C ASP A 29 -37.99 27.50 -5.41
N ASN A 30 -37.25 27.72 -4.34
CA ASN A 30 -37.67 28.64 -3.29
C ASN A 30 -36.47 29.47 -2.83
N ASP A 31 -36.25 30.52 -3.57
CA ASP A 31 -35.68 31.76 -3.05
C ASP A 31 -36.60 32.30 -1.93
N LEU A 32 -36.02 32.57 -0.80
CA LEU A 32 -36.63 33.42 0.23
C LEU A 32 -35.55 34.37 0.78
N ASP A 33 -35.29 35.38 -0.02
CA ASP A 33 -34.88 36.70 0.46
C ASP A 33 -35.99 37.29 1.30
N ALA A 34 -35.76 37.54 2.56
CA ALA A 34 -36.58 38.39 3.38
C ALA A 34 -35.76 39.53 3.96
N LYS A 35 -35.69 40.61 3.19
CA LYS A 35 -35.52 41.96 3.73
C LYS A 35 -36.69 42.25 4.64
N LEU A 36 -36.45 42.75 5.84
CA LEU A 36 -37.41 43.43 6.68
C LEU A 36 -36.83 44.78 7.04
N ASP A 37 -37.23 45.75 6.23
CA ASP A 37 -37.35 47.15 6.61
C ASP A 37 -38.54 47.26 7.55
N THR A 38 -38.37 47.88 8.69
CA THR A 38 -39.47 48.40 9.51
C THR A 38 -39.21 49.81 9.85
N GLU A 39 -39.96 50.62 9.15
CA GLU A 39 -40.29 52.01 9.50
C GLU A 39 -40.99 52.07 10.85
N ASN A 40 -40.61 53.10 11.57
CA ASN A 40 -41.30 53.62 12.74
C ASN A 40 -42.36 54.66 12.30
N PRO A 41 -43.50 54.70 12.86
CA PRO A 41 -44.06 56.04 13.12
C PRO A 41 -44.76 56.19 14.46
N ASN A 42 -44.61 57.43 14.95
CA ASN A 42 -45.49 58.19 15.84
C ASN A 42 -45.44 57.80 17.33
N GLY A 43 -45.09 58.67 18.19
CA GLY A 43 -45.45 60.09 18.36
C GLY A 43 -46.49 60.19 19.42
N GLU A 44 -46.08 60.65 20.56
CA GLU A 44 -46.99 61.50 21.38
C GLU A 44 -46.17 62.15 22.50
N ASP A 45 -46.28 63.45 22.45
CA ASP A 45 -45.83 64.39 23.44
C ASP A 45 -46.55 64.21 24.79
N LEU A 46 -45.86 64.32 25.87
CA LEU A 46 -46.40 64.89 27.10
C LEU A 46 -45.33 65.67 27.86
N ASN A 47 -45.48 66.93 27.75
CA ASN A 47 -44.83 68.01 28.43
C ASN A 47 -45.34 68.06 29.88
N VAL A 48 -44.47 68.01 30.88
CA VAL A 48 -44.75 68.67 32.18
C VAL A 48 -43.42 69.22 32.73
N ASN A 49 -43.36 70.52 32.67
CA ASN A 49 -42.54 71.39 33.47
C ASN A 49 -42.81 71.20 34.96
N GLN A 50 -41.76 71.04 35.72
CA GLN A 50 -41.67 71.76 37.00
C GLN A 50 -40.16 71.87 37.42
N ALA A 51 -39.78 73.13 37.46
CA ALA A 51 -38.58 73.60 38.08
C ALA A 51 -38.70 73.50 39.61
N ASP A 52 -37.70 72.92 40.22
CA ASP A 52 -37.38 73.29 41.60
C ASP A 52 -35.87 73.48 41.75
N THR A 53 -35.56 74.74 41.87
CA THR A 53 -34.28 75.26 42.33
C THR A 53 -34.06 74.87 43.79
N ALA A 54 -33.13 74.02 44.06
CA ALA A 54 -32.60 73.84 45.40
C ALA A 54 -31.07 74.00 45.41
N SER A 55 -30.69 74.95 46.15
CA SER A 55 -29.40 75.51 46.53
C SER A 55 -28.22 74.52 46.58
N SER A 56 -27.17 74.98 45.99
CA SER A 56 -25.82 74.46 46.21
C SER A 56 -25.34 74.70 47.64
N GLU A 57 -25.45 73.71 48.49
CA GLU A 57 -24.67 73.67 49.72
C GLU A 57 -23.25 73.09 49.40
N ASP A 58 -22.27 73.90 49.71
CA ASP A 58 -20.84 73.54 49.72
C ASP A 58 -20.62 72.39 50.68
N LEU A 59 -20.44 71.17 50.12
CA LEU A 59 -20.04 70.03 50.88
C LEU A 59 -18.51 69.92 50.80
N ASP A 60 -17.93 69.95 52.00
CA ASP A 60 -16.52 69.76 52.37
C ASP A 60 -15.80 68.70 51.48
N PRO A 61 -14.62 69.01 50.88
CA PRO A 61 -13.89 68.12 50.02
C PRO A 61 -13.55 66.77 50.67
N ALA A 62 -13.47 66.71 52.00
CA ALA A 62 -13.23 65.45 52.73
C ALA A 62 -14.41 64.44 52.67
N GLN A 63 -15.64 64.91 52.33
CA GLN A 63 -16.78 64.01 52.15
C GLN A 63 -16.91 63.44 50.72
N LYS A 64 -16.24 64.01 49.72
CA LYS A 64 -16.26 63.45 48.36
C LYS A 64 -15.44 62.18 48.25
N ASP A 65 -14.35 62.06 49.00
CA ASP A 65 -13.50 60.86 48.97
C ASP A 65 -14.14 59.64 49.67
N ALA A 66 -15.01 59.89 50.64
CA ALA A 66 -15.73 58.84 51.36
C ALA A 66 -16.88 58.20 50.52
N ARG A 67 -17.45 58.96 49.55
CA ARG A 67 -18.50 58.40 48.66
C ARG A 67 -17.96 57.46 47.61
N TRP A 68 -16.72 57.61 47.17
CA TRP A 68 -16.06 56.70 46.21
C TRP A 68 -15.78 55.33 46.84
N LEU A 69 -15.30 55.34 48.09
CA LEU A 69 -15.09 54.11 48.84
C LEU A 69 -16.39 53.39 49.23
N ARG A 70 -17.51 54.13 49.43
CA ARG A 70 -18.82 53.54 49.75
C ARG A 70 -19.49 52.88 48.54
N ARG A 71 -19.15 53.22 47.32
CA ARG A 71 -19.70 52.62 46.10
C ARG A 71 -19.12 51.21 45.82
N TRP A 72 -18.04 50.85 46.50
CA TRP A 72 -17.42 49.53 46.42
C TRP A 72 -17.95 48.55 47.50
N TYR A 73 -18.80 48.99 48.38
CA TYR A 73 -19.26 48.23 49.55
C TYR A 73 -20.59 47.51 49.48
N PRO A 74 -21.31 47.42 48.38
CA PRO A 74 -22.42 46.45 48.28
C PRO A 74 -22.18 45.41 47.20
N LEU A 75 -20.94 45.05 46.93
CA LEU A 75 -20.67 43.74 46.36
C LEU A 75 -20.96 42.74 47.47
N GLY A 76 -22.17 42.14 47.42
CA GLY A 76 -22.60 41.19 48.42
C GLY A 76 -21.56 40.09 48.64
N PHE A 77 -21.60 39.44 49.75
CA PHE A 77 -20.70 38.36 50.15
C PHE A 77 -20.44 37.37 49.00
N VAL A 78 -21.45 37.10 48.16
CA VAL A 78 -21.38 36.23 46.96
C VAL A 78 -20.43 36.78 45.89
N SER A 79 -20.37 38.09 45.65
CA SER A 79 -19.48 38.68 44.65
C SER A 79 -18.01 38.69 45.09
N LYS A 80 -17.74 38.81 46.38
CA LYS A 80 -16.39 38.69 46.95
C LYS A 80 -15.90 37.27 46.81
N ILE A 81 -16.76 36.26 47.09
CA ILE A 81 -16.46 34.85 46.86
C ILE A 81 -16.22 34.59 45.37
N ALA A 82 -17.03 35.13 44.47
CA ALA A 82 -16.86 34.98 43.03
C ALA A 82 -15.53 35.56 42.52
N ILE A 83 -15.11 36.72 43.03
CA ILE A 83 -13.80 37.33 42.71
C ILE A 83 -12.64 36.46 43.24
N VAL A 84 -12.74 35.96 44.47
CA VAL A 84 -11.72 35.07 45.03
C VAL A 84 -11.63 33.76 44.25
N LEU A 85 -12.78 33.17 43.91
CA LEU A 85 -12.82 31.98 43.05
C LEU A 85 -12.25 32.24 41.66
N ALA A 86 -12.55 33.38 41.03
CA ALA A 86 -11.98 33.77 39.76
C ALA A 86 -10.45 33.96 39.84
N LEU A 87 -9.96 34.59 40.91
CA LEU A 87 -8.52 34.76 41.17
C LEU A 87 -7.84 33.40 41.39
N ILE A 88 -8.45 32.51 42.17
CA ILE A 88 -7.94 31.15 42.38
C ILE A 88 -7.92 30.39 41.04
N LEU A 89 -8.98 30.49 40.23
CA LEU A 89 -9.05 29.87 38.90
C LEU A 89 -7.95 30.40 37.96
N ILE A 90 -7.74 31.73 37.94
CA ILE A 90 -6.65 32.33 37.16
C ILE A 90 -5.28 31.84 37.66
N LEU A 91 -5.07 31.75 38.95
CA LEU A 91 -3.83 31.29 39.55
C LEU A 91 -3.57 29.80 39.26
N VAL A 92 -4.63 28.97 39.27
CA VAL A 92 -4.58 27.57 38.86
C VAL A 92 -4.27 27.47 37.36
N MET A 93 -4.89 28.29 36.51
CA MET A 93 -4.61 28.33 35.07
C MET A 93 -3.18 28.77 34.78
N LEU A 94 -2.67 29.78 35.44
CA LEU A 94 -1.28 30.24 35.34
C LEU A 94 -0.31 29.16 35.85
N GLY A 95 -0.62 28.53 36.98
CA GLY A 95 0.15 27.42 37.52
C GLY A 95 0.19 26.22 36.55
N ALA A 96 -0.95 25.85 35.96
CA ALA A 96 -1.03 24.80 34.97
C ALA A 96 -0.25 25.17 33.68
N TYR A 97 -0.36 26.43 33.23
CA TYR A 97 0.41 26.92 32.09
C TYR A 97 1.92 26.87 32.33
N TYR A 98 2.35 27.28 33.52
CA TYR A 98 3.75 27.18 33.93
C TYR A 98 4.23 25.72 34.06
N ALA A 99 3.41 24.87 34.68
CA ALA A 99 3.73 23.43 34.83
C ALA A 99 3.92 22.72 33.49
N VAL A 100 3.06 22.99 32.49
CA VAL A 100 3.18 22.46 31.13
C VAL A 100 4.49 22.88 30.45
N GLY A 101 5.02 24.08 30.77
CA GLY A 101 6.28 24.61 30.24
C GLY A 101 7.53 24.16 30.99
N THR A 102 7.41 23.38 32.06
CA THR A 102 8.57 22.93 32.86
C THR A 102 8.76 21.41 32.82
N PRO A 103 10.02 20.92 32.90
CA PRO A 103 10.30 19.47 32.98
C PRO A 103 9.65 18.79 34.19
N TRP A 104 9.58 19.49 35.32
CA TRP A 104 9.00 18.97 36.55
C TRP A 104 7.50 18.76 36.43
N GLY A 105 6.76 19.77 35.98
CA GLY A 105 5.32 19.65 35.76
C GLY A 105 4.96 18.64 34.66
N THR A 106 5.77 18.58 33.60
CA THR A 106 5.64 17.53 32.56
C THR A 106 5.78 16.14 33.16
N ARG A 107 6.77 15.88 34.03
CA ARG A 107 6.95 14.59 34.69
C ARG A 107 5.77 14.21 35.58
N LEU A 108 5.22 15.17 36.33
CA LEU A 108 4.02 14.95 37.16
C LEU A 108 2.81 14.53 36.30
N LEU A 109 2.55 15.25 35.21
CA LEU A 109 1.44 14.94 34.30
C LEU A 109 1.61 13.58 33.62
N ILE A 110 2.81 13.26 33.15
CA ILE A 110 3.11 11.96 32.57
C ILE A 110 2.89 10.83 33.58
N ASN A 111 3.38 10.97 34.81
CA ASN A 111 3.18 9.98 35.87
C ASN A 111 1.69 9.76 36.19
N ALA A 112 0.90 10.83 36.22
CA ALA A 112 -0.56 10.72 36.41
C ALA A 112 -1.24 9.96 35.26
N ILE A 113 -0.86 10.23 34.00
CA ILE A 113 -1.38 9.52 32.83
C ILE A 113 -1.01 8.03 32.90
N VAL A 114 0.25 7.73 33.19
CA VAL A 114 0.74 6.34 33.32
C VAL A 114 -0.08 5.56 34.37
N GLN A 115 -0.30 6.16 35.54
CA GLN A 115 -1.07 5.53 36.62
C GLN A 115 -2.54 5.27 36.24
N GLN A 116 -3.17 6.19 35.52
CA GLN A 116 -4.60 6.09 35.17
C GLN A 116 -4.86 5.18 33.96
N THR A 117 -3.95 5.16 32.97
CA THR A 117 -4.21 4.49 31.68
C THR A 117 -3.62 3.08 31.60
N GLY A 118 -2.64 2.76 32.44
CA GLY A 118 -1.85 1.52 32.35
C GLY A 118 -0.87 1.51 31.16
N ILE A 119 -0.64 2.68 30.55
CA ILE A 119 0.45 2.89 29.58
C ILE A 119 1.75 2.94 30.38
N SER A 120 2.81 2.33 29.90
CA SER A 120 4.14 2.51 30.46
C SER A 120 5.00 3.33 29.50
N LEU A 121 5.76 4.26 30.03
CA LEU A 121 6.76 5.02 29.28
C LEU A 121 7.82 5.57 30.23
N THR A 122 9.01 5.82 29.72
CA THR A 122 10.09 6.49 30.39
C THR A 122 10.22 7.93 29.86
N TYR A 123 10.02 8.90 30.74
CA TYR A 123 10.25 10.31 30.39
C TYR A 123 11.75 10.58 30.31
N GLY A 124 12.20 11.14 29.20
CA GLY A 124 13.58 11.54 28.99
C GLY A 124 13.85 13.00 29.39
N LYS A 125 13.57 13.93 28.48
CA LYS A 125 13.81 15.36 28.65
C LYS A 125 12.80 16.20 27.87
N GLY A 126 12.74 17.50 28.16
CA GLY A 126 11.87 18.47 27.49
C GLY A 126 10.68 18.86 28.34
N ASN A 127 9.69 19.48 27.74
CA ASN A 127 8.44 19.85 28.38
C ASN A 127 7.29 19.74 27.36
N LEU A 128 6.05 19.68 27.85
CA LEU A 128 4.87 19.45 27.00
C LEU A 128 4.60 20.60 26.03
N ARG A 129 5.10 21.80 26.29
CA ARG A 129 4.91 22.98 25.43
C ARG A 129 5.86 22.98 24.23
N ASP A 130 7.14 22.64 24.45
CA ASP A 130 8.19 22.75 23.44
C ASP A 130 8.49 21.38 22.79
N GLY A 131 8.16 20.30 23.47
CA GLY A 131 8.33 18.91 23.03
C GLY A 131 9.05 18.05 24.06
N ILE A 132 8.75 16.77 24.04
CA ILE A 132 9.28 15.78 24.98
C ILE A 132 9.95 14.61 24.26
N TRP A 133 11.00 14.10 24.86
CA TRP A 133 11.56 12.80 24.52
C TRP A 133 10.99 11.73 25.43
N VAL A 134 10.45 10.69 24.81
CA VAL A 134 9.93 9.51 25.50
C VAL A 134 10.66 8.26 25.01
N TYR A 135 10.86 7.32 25.94
CA TYR A 135 11.50 6.04 25.69
C TYR A 135 10.58 4.92 26.19
N ASP A 136 10.71 3.75 25.62
CA ASP A 136 10.04 2.52 26.04
C ASP A 136 8.53 2.67 26.25
N LEU A 137 7.90 3.47 25.35
CA LEU A 137 6.44 3.63 25.41
C LEU A 137 5.78 2.31 25.05
N LYS A 138 4.92 1.83 25.93
CA LYS A 138 4.11 0.64 25.70
C LYS A 138 2.65 0.90 26.04
N ILE A 139 1.80 0.71 25.04
CA ILE A 139 0.34 0.72 25.16
C ILE A 139 -0.11 -0.74 25.14
N PRO A 140 -0.52 -1.32 26.28
CA PRO A 140 -0.83 -2.73 26.36
C PRO A 140 -2.15 -3.07 25.66
N SER A 141 -2.24 -4.27 25.11
CA SER A 141 -3.53 -4.84 24.72
C SER A 141 -4.37 -5.15 25.95
N LYS A 142 -5.69 -4.96 25.88
CA LYS A 142 -6.66 -5.25 26.96
C LYS A 142 -7.82 -6.10 26.40
N PRO A 143 -7.61 -7.40 26.12
CA PRO A 143 -8.68 -8.28 25.65
C PRO A 143 -9.83 -8.36 26.65
N PRO A 144 -11.09 -8.53 26.22
CA PRO A 144 -11.55 -8.59 24.82
C PRO A 144 -11.77 -7.20 24.18
N LYS A 145 -11.55 -6.09 24.91
CA LYS A 145 -11.83 -4.73 24.42
C LYS A 145 -10.81 -4.24 23.37
N ASN A 146 -9.54 -4.61 23.55
CA ASN A 146 -8.47 -4.21 22.66
C ASN A 146 -7.44 -5.33 22.49
N TYR A 147 -7.21 -5.76 21.25
CA TYR A 147 -6.24 -6.79 20.89
C TYR A 147 -4.93 -6.20 20.33
N VAL A 148 -4.80 -4.88 20.27
CA VAL A 148 -3.63 -4.20 19.73
C VAL A 148 -2.71 -3.78 20.87
N GLU A 149 -1.45 -4.15 20.79
CA GLU A 149 -0.36 -3.64 21.61
C GLU A 149 0.54 -2.78 20.75
N VAL A 150 0.93 -1.60 21.23
CA VAL A 150 1.86 -0.71 20.55
C VAL A 150 3.07 -0.49 21.45
N THR A 151 4.27 -0.69 20.90
CA THR A 151 5.53 -0.35 21.57
C THR A 151 6.33 0.62 20.72
N VAL A 152 6.97 1.60 21.38
CA VAL A 152 7.84 2.60 20.74
C VAL A 152 9.13 2.69 21.53
N ASP A 153 10.26 2.42 20.89
CA ASP A 153 11.57 2.42 21.56
C ASP A 153 11.97 3.82 21.99
N LYS A 154 11.87 4.79 21.06
CA LYS A 154 12.25 6.19 21.28
C LYS A 154 11.41 7.08 20.38
N ALA A 155 10.87 8.15 20.95
CA ALA A 155 10.19 9.19 20.19
C ALA A 155 10.43 10.59 20.76
N TYR A 156 10.50 11.56 19.86
CA TYR A 156 10.29 12.97 20.18
C TYR A 156 8.85 13.32 19.84
N VAL A 157 8.14 13.99 20.74
CA VAL A 157 6.73 14.34 20.55
C VAL A 157 6.48 15.77 20.98
N LYS A 158 5.85 16.55 20.12
CA LYS A 158 5.40 17.92 20.40
C LYS A 158 3.87 17.95 20.38
N ILE A 159 3.28 18.27 21.52
CA ILE A 159 1.83 18.22 21.72
C ILE A 159 1.25 19.63 21.64
N GLY A 160 0.13 19.80 20.94
CA GLY A 160 -0.70 20.98 20.96
C GLY A 160 -1.55 21.03 22.22
N TRP A 161 -0.96 21.27 23.38
CA TRP A 161 -1.59 21.14 24.70
C TRP A 161 -2.92 21.93 24.84
N ARG A 162 -3.09 23.05 24.09
CA ARG A 162 -4.34 23.83 24.11
C ARG A 162 -5.53 23.04 23.56
N ALA A 163 -5.30 22.10 22.66
CA ALA A 163 -6.35 21.26 22.09
C ALA A 163 -6.96 20.29 23.12
N LEU A 164 -6.21 19.95 24.17
CA LEU A 164 -6.70 19.10 25.26
C LEU A 164 -7.91 19.71 25.99
N ILE A 165 -8.01 21.05 26.05
CA ILE A 165 -9.15 21.76 26.62
C ILE A 165 -10.44 21.39 25.88
N ASN A 166 -10.35 21.15 24.57
CA ASN A 166 -11.46 20.77 23.70
C ASN A 166 -11.59 19.24 23.55
N LYS A 167 -11.00 18.45 24.46
CA LYS A 167 -10.98 16.97 24.40
C LYS A 167 -10.37 16.44 23.08
N GLN A 168 -9.40 17.18 22.52
CA GLN A 168 -8.71 16.82 21.30
C GLN A 168 -7.24 16.56 21.61
N VAL A 169 -6.72 15.43 21.14
CA VAL A 169 -5.27 15.13 21.16
C VAL A 169 -4.67 15.65 19.85
N HIS A 170 -3.81 16.65 19.95
CA HIS A 170 -3.15 17.25 18.81
C HIS A 170 -1.64 17.05 18.91
N LEU A 171 -1.08 16.22 18.05
CA LEU A 171 0.36 16.05 17.90
C LEU A 171 0.84 16.90 16.73
N ARG A 172 1.57 17.98 17.04
CA ARG A 172 2.13 18.87 16.02
C ARG A 172 3.31 18.23 15.29
N GLU A 173 4.13 17.51 16.03
CA GLU A 173 5.28 16.83 15.50
C GLU A 173 5.53 15.56 16.31
N ALA A 174 5.84 14.46 15.61
CA ALA A 174 6.35 13.26 16.25
C ALA A 174 7.43 12.62 15.37
N ASN A 175 8.60 12.38 15.96
CA ASN A 175 9.71 11.69 15.32
C ASN A 175 9.97 10.38 16.08
N ILE A 176 9.57 9.29 15.49
CA ILE A 176 9.59 7.94 16.07
C ILE A 176 10.74 7.14 15.47
N ASN A 177 11.60 6.56 16.30
CA ASN A 177 12.67 5.72 15.80
C ASN A 177 12.13 4.37 15.33
N ARG A 178 11.47 3.64 16.23
CA ARG A 178 10.87 2.33 15.93
C ARG A 178 9.56 2.19 16.65
N MET A 179 8.53 1.75 15.91
CA MET A 179 7.22 1.42 16.43
C MET A 179 6.89 -0.03 16.04
N VAL A 180 6.41 -0.80 17.00
CA VAL A 180 5.90 -2.15 16.77
C VAL A 180 4.43 -2.20 17.16
N ILE A 181 3.60 -2.59 16.21
CA ILE A 181 2.16 -2.77 16.38
C ILE A 181 1.90 -4.28 16.37
N THR A 182 1.52 -4.83 17.50
CA THR A 182 1.26 -6.27 17.65
C THR A 182 -0.24 -6.53 17.79
N TYR A 183 -0.80 -7.29 16.85
CA TYR A 183 -2.18 -7.72 16.89
C TYR A 183 -2.29 -9.12 17.51
N LYS A 184 -2.94 -9.22 18.67
CA LYS A 184 -2.95 -10.42 19.54
C LYS A 184 -4.25 -11.23 19.48
N LYS A 185 -5.24 -10.84 18.67
CA LYS A 185 -6.49 -11.61 18.55
C LYS A 185 -6.17 -13.00 17.99
N PRO A 186 -6.60 -14.08 18.65
CA PRO A 186 -6.42 -15.42 18.10
C PRO A 186 -7.22 -15.56 16.78
N PRO A 187 -6.75 -16.39 15.83
CA PRO A 187 -7.46 -16.64 14.60
C PRO A 187 -8.83 -17.23 14.89
N THR A 188 -9.87 -16.72 14.27
CA THR A 188 -11.22 -17.24 14.36
C THR A 188 -11.71 -17.70 13.00
N ASN A 189 -12.56 -18.73 12.97
CA ASN A 189 -13.20 -19.16 11.74
C ASN A 189 -14.46 -18.35 11.37
N LYS A 190 -14.84 -17.39 12.25
CA LYS A 190 -15.98 -16.51 12.01
C LYS A 190 -15.61 -15.44 10.98
N PRO A 191 -16.54 -15.04 10.11
CA PRO A 191 -16.37 -13.86 9.25
C PRO A 191 -16.01 -12.63 10.10
N PHE A 192 -15.29 -11.69 9.49
CA PHE A 192 -15.00 -10.41 10.13
C PHE A 192 -16.32 -9.60 10.24
N ASP A 193 -16.64 -9.13 11.44
CA ASP A 193 -17.91 -8.48 11.76
C ASP A 193 -17.90 -6.95 11.63
N TYR A 194 -16.81 -6.37 11.16
CA TYR A 194 -16.61 -4.92 10.97
C TYR A 194 -17.07 -4.08 12.19
N PRO A 195 -16.46 -4.25 13.37
CA PRO A 195 -16.87 -3.52 14.57
C PRO A 195 -16.68 -2.02 14.36
N ARG A 196 -17.62 -1.22 14.88
CA ARG A 196 -17.42 0.23 14.91
C ARG A 196 -16.19 0.58 15.74
N ILE A 197 -15.20 1.22 15.12
CA ILE A 197 -13.96 1.65 15.79
C ILE A 197 -13.97 3.18 15.86
N ALA A 198 -14.17 3.70 17.06
CA ALA A 198 -14.19 5.13 17.32
C ALA A 198 -13.22 5.47 18.44
N LEU A 199 -12.56 6.61 18.33
CA LEU A 199 -11.78 7.15 19.44
C LEU A 199 -12.68 7.92 20.41
N PRO A 200 -12.43 7.82 21.73
CA PRO A 200 -13.14 8.61 22.72
C PRO A 200 -12.78 10.09 22.69
N VAL A 201 -11.73 10.44 22.00
CA VAL A 201 -11.21 11.81 21.80
C VAL A 201 -10.79 12.00 20.35
N ASN A 202 -10.92 13.19 19.83
CA ASN A 202 -10.47 13.52 18.48
C ASN A 202 -8.94 13.54 18.44
N LEU A 203 -8.34 12.98 17.38
CA LEU A 203 -6.91 12.96 17.17
C LEU A 203 -6.54 13.74 15.91
N THR A 204 -5.58 14.65 16.03
CA THR A 204 -4.98 15.39 14.91
C THR A 204 -3.46 15.22 14.96
N LEU A 205 -2.87 14.90 13.81
CA LEU A 205 -1.41 14.77 13.66
C LEU A 205 -0.99 15.69 12.51
N ASP A 206 -0.13 16.69 12.77
CA ASP A 206 0.31 17.62 11.72
C ASP A 206 1.48 17.03 10.94
N ASP A 207 2.51 16.52 11.63
CA ASP A 207 3.70 15.92 11.01
C ASP A 207 4.23 14.77 11.88
N VAL A 208 4.07 13.54 11.42
CA VAL A 208 4.52 12.33 12.11
C VAL A 208 5.42 11.50 11.22
N LYS A 209 6.65 11.27 11.68
CA LYS A 209 7.67 10.47 11.00
C LYS A 209 8.04 9.27 11.84
N ALA A 210 8.19 8.12 11.20
CA ALA A 210 8.72 6.91 11.82
C ALA A 210 9.77 6.25 10.91
N ASN A 211 10.95 5.95 11.47
CA ASN A 211 12.00 5.29 10.69
C ASN A 211 11.70 3.82 10.42
N LEU A 212 11.03 3.15 11.36
CA LEU A 212 10.58 1.77 11.22
C LEU A 212 9.23 1.58 11.90
N VAL A 213 8.26 1.09 11.15
CA VAL A 213 6.98 0.60 11.68
C VAL A 213 6.88 -0.88 11.37
N ARG A 214 6.84 -1.71 12.41
CA ARG A 214 6.65 -3.16 12.29
C ARG A 214 5.22 -3.51 12.66
N TYR A 215 4.50 -4.16 11.75
CA TYR A 215 3.22 -4.78 12.03
C TYR A 215 3.40 -6.28 12.22
N GLN A 216 2.94 -6.81 13.35
CA GLN A 216 3.11 -8.20 13.72
C GLN A 216 1.77 -8.84 14.11
N GLN A 217 1.50 -10.02 13.58
CA GLN A 217 0.39 -10.89 13.98
C GLN A 217 0.93 -12.18 14.57
N VAL A 218 0.13 -12.83 15.43
CA VAL A 218 0.54 -14.09 16.11
C VAL A 218 0.84 -15.22 15.12
N THR A 219 0.19 -15.22 13.95
CA THR A 219 0.20 -16.35 12.99
C THR A 219 0.79 -16.01 11.62
N ARG A 220 1.37 -14.81 11.46
CA ARG A 220 1.93 -14.35 10.17
C ARG A 220 3.30 -13.73 10.39
N ASP A 221 4.13 -13.78 9.36
CA ASP A 221 5.40 -13.07 9.36
C ASP A 221 5.18 -11.57 9.55
N PRO A 222 6.08 -10.89 10.27
CA PRO A 222 5.98 -9.46 10.50
C PRO A 222 6.17 -8.69 9.19
N ILE A 223 5.42 -7.60 9.06
CA ILE A 223 5.54 -6.67 7.93
C ILE A 223 6.28 -5.42 8.44
N ASP A 224 7.40 -5.13 7.82
CA ASP A 224 8.23 -3.96 8.14
C ASP A 224 8.03 -2.84 7.10
N PHE A 225 7.64 -1.67 7.60
CA PHE A 225 7.59 -0.44 6.81
C PHE A 225 8.77 0.44 7.22
N LYS A 226 9.64 0.71 6.27
CA LYS A 226 10.76 1.64 6.42
C LYS A 226 10.31 3.03 5.98
N GLN A 227 10.54 4.03 6.80
CA GLN A 227 10.16 5.42 6.52
C GLN A 227 8.66 5.64 6.31
N ALA A 228 7.91 5.58 7.38
CA ALA A 228 6.53 6.08 7.39
C ALA A 228 6.52 7.58 7.70
N HIS A 229 5.77 8.36 6.92
CA HIS A 229 5.57 9.79 7.13
C HIS A 229 4.10 10.11 6.87
N ILE A 230 3.45 10.78 7.81
CA ILE A 230 2.03 11.15 7.71
C ILE A 230 1.90 12.62 8.07
N GLN A 231 1.22 13.38 7.23
CA GLN A 231 0.93 14.80 7.44
C GLN A 231 -0.57 15.07 7.38
N ASN A 232 -1.03 16.03 8.18
CA ASN A 232 -2.43 16.47 8.23
C ASN A 232 -3.41 15.29 8.40
N PHE A 233 -3.10 14.41 9.35
CA PHE A 233 -3.96 13.29 9.70
C PHE A 233 -4.99 13.73 10.74
N THR A 234 -6.24 13.31 10.53
CA THR A 234 -7.31 13.50 11.51
C THR A 234 -8.08 12.21 11.73
N TRP A 235 -8.45 11.95 12.98
CA TRP A 235 -9.37 10.89 13.35
C TRP A 235 -10.43 11.43 14.27
N TYR A 236 -11.64 11.62 13.73
CA TYR A 236 -12.81 12.09 14.44
C TYR A 236 -13.88 11.00 14.47
N ASP A 237 -14.24 10.53 15.67
CA ASP A 237 -15.15 9.41 15.86
C ASP A 237 -14.69 8.19 15.05
N THR A 238 -15.40 7.77 14.02
CA THR A 238 -15.05 6.66 13.12
C THR A 238 -14.26 7.10 11.88
N LYS A 239 -14.19 8.40 11.59
CA LYS A 239 -13.68 8.95 10.33
C LYS A 239 -12.20 9.30 10.42
N ILE A 240 -11.41 8.69 9.57
CA ILE A 240 -9.99 8.98 9.37
C ILE A 240 -9.83 9.76 8.07
N THR A 241 -9.01 10.82 8.11
CA THR A 241 -8.58 11.54 6.92
C THR A 241 -7.06 11.66 6.94
N VAL A 242 -6.41 11.38 5.81
CA VAL A 242 -4.97 11.56 5.59
C VAL A 242 -4.80 12.65 4.55
N GLY A 243 -4.15 13.74 4.91
CA GLY A 243 -3.84 14.84 4.00
C GLY A 243 -2.68 14.54 3.08
N GLU A 244 -1.61 13.96 3.62
CA GLU A 244 -0.50 13.43 2.86
C GLU A 244 0.20 12.32 3.64
N GLY A 245 0.58 11.25 2.95
CA GLY A 245 1.29 10.13 3.53
C GLY A 245 2.38 9.58 2.61
N LYS A 246 3.39 8.99 3.23
CA LYS A 246 4.43 8.21 2.56
C LYS A 246 4.70 6.95 3.36
N LEU A 247 4.84 5.83 2.67
CA LEU A 247 5.10 4.54 3.29
C LEU A 247 6.06 3.73 2.41
N ALA A 248 7.22 3.38 2.92
CA ALA A 248 8.13 2.48 2.23
C ALA A 248 8.07 1.08 2.85
N TYR A 249 7.61 0.09 2.09
CA TYR A 249 7.55 -1.30 2.54
C TYR A 249 8.94 -1.93 2.63
N ASN A 250 9.74 -1.73 1.57
CA ASN A 250 11.12 -2.19 1.49
C ASN A 250 11.90 -1.28 0.52
N ASN A 251 13.07 -1.69 0.11
CA ASN A 251 13.85 -0.91 -0.86
C ASN A 251 13.26 -0.98 -2.29
N LEU A 252 12.34 -1.90 -2.56
CA LEU A 252 11.73 -2.12 -3.88
C LEU A 252 10.38 -1.43 -4.04
N LEU A 253 9.63 -1.25 -2.95
CA LEU A 253 8.24 -0.75 -3.00
C LEU A 253 8.01 0.34 -1.97
N SER A 254 7.55 1.49 -2.43
CA SER A 254 7.01 2.56 -1.60
C SER A 254 5.72 3.12 -2.17
N VAL A 255 4.94 3.76 -1.31
CA VAL A 255 3.76 4.52 -1.70
C VAL A 255 3.92 5.93 -1.18
N ASP A 256 3.96 6.88 -2.08
CA ASP A 256 4.11 8.31 -1.78
C ASP A 256 2.77 9.04 -2.03
N LYS A 257 2.64 10.24 -1.49
CA LYS A 257 1.46 11.11 -1.70
C LYS A 257 0.12 10.44 -1.37
N ILE A 258 0.12 9.57 -0.36
CA ILE A 258 -1.09 8.91 0.10
C ILE A 258 -2.05 9.98 0.61
N LYS A 259 -3.25 10.06 0.03
CA LYS A 259 -4.35 10.95 0.48
C LYS A 259 -5.63 10.16 0.52
N GLY A 260 -6.49 10.45 1.47
CA GLY A 260 -7.80 9.80 1.45
C GLY A 260 -8.53 9.81 2.75
N LYS A 261 -9.63 9.08 2.74
CA LYS A 261 -10.56 8.96 3.86
C LYS A 261 -10.95 7.50 4.05
N ILE A 262 -11.17 7.12 5.30
CA ILE A 262 -11.76 5.83 5.66
C ILE A 262 -12.73 6.06 6.83
N ASP A 263 -13.88 5.41 6.78
CA ASP A 263 -14.85 5.42 7.88
C ASP A 263 -14.87 4.03 8.56
N LEU A 264 -14.45 3.96 9.81
CA LEU A 264 -14.28 2.72 10.58
C LEU A 264 -15.62 2.25 11.18
N GLN A 265 -16.67 2.23 10.37
CA GLN A 265 -17.97 1.66 10.68
C GLN A 265 -18.53 0.90 9.46
N GLN A 266 -19.52 0.08 9.66
CA GLN A 266 -20.09 -0.81 8.65
C GLN A 266 -18.98 -1.72 8.06
N ASP A 267 -18.79 -1.72 6.75
CA ASP A 267 -17.76 -2.48 6.03
C ASP A 267 -16.48 -1.70 5.72
N TYR A 268 -16.27 -0.57 6.44
CA TYR A 268 -15.13 0.33 6.35
C TYR A 268 -14.96 0.95 4.96
N PRO A 269 -15.92 1.80 4.55
CA PRO A 269 -15.81 2.51 3.28
C PRO A 269 -14.57 3.40 3.25
N LEU A 270 -13.92 3.42 2.09
CA LEU A 270 -12.69 4.16 1.89
C LEU A 270 -12.61 4.78 0.49
N ASP A 271 -11.83 5.86 0.42
CA ASP A 271 -11.45 6.54 -0.81
C ASP A 271 -10.01 7.05 -0.62
N VAL A 272 -9.05 6.39 -1.25
CA VAL A 272 -7.61 6.62 -1.04
C VAL A 272 -6.89 6.69 -2.36
N THR A 273 -6.09 7.73 -2.55
CA THR A 273 -5.17 7.88 -3.67
C THR A 273 -3.72 7.77 -3.20
N GLY A 274 -2.84 7.35 -4.07
CA GLY A 274 -1.40 7.27 -3.78
C GLY A 274 -0.58 7.03 -5.03
N LEU A 275 0.70 7.29 -4.91
CA LEU A 275 1.68 7.08 -5.96
C LEU A 275 2.53 5.86 -5.58
N VAL A 276 2.28 4.72 -6.21
CA VAL A 276 3.05 3.49 -5.99
C VAL A 276 4.36 3.60 -6.77
N ILE A 277 5.47 3.50 -6.07
CA ILE A 277 6.82 3.57 -6.63
C ILE A 277 7.47 2.20 -6.47
N ILE A 278 7.87 1.60 -7.59
CA ILE A 278 8.59 0.33 -7.65
C ILE A 278 10.06 0.62 -7.93
N ASN A 279 10.92 0.55 -6.92
CA ASN A 279 12.36 0.76 -7.06
C ASN A 279 13.02 -0.50 -7.60
N SER A 280 13.62 -0.44 -8.77
CA SER A 280 14.40 -1.54 -9.30
C SER A 280 15.72 -1.72 -8.52
N LEU A 281 16.20 -2.96 -8.42
CA LEU A 281 17.50 -3.30 -7.80
C LEU A 281 18.70 -2.68 -8.54
N SER A 282 18.52 -2.25 -9.77
CA SER A 282 19.52 -1.55 -10.57
C SER A 282 19.04 -0.14 -10.79
N LYS A 283 19.63 0.84 -10.25
CA LYS A 283 19.56 2.32 -10.46
C LYS A 283 18.71 2.85 -11.64
N VAL A 284 17.76 2.10 -12.14
CA VAL A 284 17.05 2.36 -13.36
C VAL A 284 15.61 2.72 -13.05
N TYR A 285 15.17 3.71 -13.71
CA TYR A 285 13.90 4.40 -13.74
C TYR A 285 12.72 3.56 -13.26
N VAL A 286 12.08 4.09 -12.24
CA VAL A 286 10.88 3.52 -11.70
C VAL A 286 9.71 4.35 -12.15
N ASP A 287 8.81 3.72 -12.83
CA ASP A 287 7.53 4.34 -13.11
C ASP A 287 6.72 4.44 -11.83
N ALA A 288 6.31 5.65 -11.52
CA ALA A 288 5.36 5.86 -10.46
C ALA A 288 3.96 5.61 -11.00
N LEU A 289 3.22 4.74 -10.35
CA LEU A 289 1.86 4.36 -10.72
C LEU A 289 0.88 5.14 -9.86
N ASP A 290 0.08 6.02 -10.46
CA ASP A 290 -1.06 6.62 -9.78
C ASP A 290 -2.06 5.52 -9.45
N THR A 291 -2.44 5.45 -8.20
CA THR A 291 -3.39 4.45 -7.72
C THR A 291 -4.54 5.15 -7.00
N HIS A 292 -5.77 4.78 -7.33
CA HIS A 292 -6.97 5.24 -6.67
C HIS A 292 -7.78 4.02 -6.20
N ALA A 293 -7.89 3.85 -4.89
CA ALA A 293 -8.62 2.77 -4.25
C ALA A 293 -9.92 3.30 -3.64
N THR A 294 -11.04 2.69 -4.02
CA THR A 294 -12.39 3.07 -3.58
C THR A 294 -13.20 1.85 -3.17
N GLY A 295 -14.32 2.07 -2.50
CA GLY A 295 -15.21 1.02 -2.04
C GLY A 295 -15.12 0.79 -0.54
N SER A 296 -14.94 -0.44 -0.11
CA SER A 296 -14.82 -0.80 1.30
C SER A 296 -13.81 -1.93 1.51
N LEU A 297 -13.44 -2.22 2.76
CA LEU A 297 -12.60 -3.39 3.03
C LEU A 297 -13.31 -4.74 2.75
N LYS A 298 -14.62 -4.72 2.56
CA LYS A 298 -15.39 -5.88 2.12
C LYS A 298 -15.32 -6.04 0.59
N PHE A 299 -15.39 -4.92 -0.15
CA PHE A 299 -15.30 -4.89 -1.61
C PHE A 299 -14.48 -3.67 -2.02
N LEU A 300 -13.20 -3.88 -2.24
CA LEU A 300 -12.25 -2.86 -2.64
C LEU A 300 -12.06 -2.90 -4.15
N THR A 301 -12.05 -1.73 -4.76
CA THR A 301 -11.65 -1.53 -6.15
C THR A 301 -10.49 -0.57 -6.20
N ALA A 302 -9.47 -0.85 -7.00
CA ALA A 302 -8.35 0.05 -7.22
C ALA A 302 -8.05 0.18 -8.71
N ASP A 303 -7.95 1.42 -9.16
CA ASP A 303 -7.51 1.78 -10.51
C ASP A 303 -6.06 2.26 -10.46
N ILE A 304 -5.27 1.83 -11.43
CA ILE A 304 -3.84 2.10 -11.55
C ILE A 304 -3.58 2.75 -12.90
N LYS A 305 -2.78 3.83 -12.92
CA LYS A 305 -2.34 4.50 -14.15
C LYS A 305 -0.87 4.88 -14.04
N SER A 306 -0.11 4.66 -15.10
CA SER A 306 1.27 5.16 -15.18
C SER A 306 1.30 6.65 -15.42
N LYS A 307 2.19 7.36 -14.74
CA LYS A 307 2.46 8.79 -14.92
C LYS A 307 3.68 9.09 -15.79
N TYR A 308 4.50 8.12 -16.05
CA TYR A 308 5.83 8.38 -16.62
C TYR A 308 5.91 8.13 -18.11
N ASN A 309 6.44 9.15 -18.79
CA ASN A 309 7.29 9.18 -19.99
C ASN A 309 6.83 8.35 -21.14
N GLN A 310 6.01 8.10 -21.76
CA GLN A 310 5.70 7.27 -22.96
C GLN A 310 5.15 5.88 -22.65
N SER A 311 5.19 5.44 -21.41
CA SER A 311 4.55 4.18 -21.04
C SER A 311 3.10 4.42 -20.62
N ASP A 312 2.20 3.69 -21.23
CA ASP A 312 0.78 3.69 -20.89
C ASP A 312 0.49 2.37 -20.17
N VAL A 313 0.41 2.45 -18.84
CA VAL A 313 0.07 1.31 -17.99
C VAL A 313 -1.24 1.61 -17.29
N THR A 314 -2.23 0.77 -17.49
CA THR A 314 -3.52 0.83 -16.81
C THR A 314 -3.79 -0.48 -16.09
N GLY A 315 -4.30 -0.37 -14.87
CA GLY A 315 -4.63 -1.53 -14.06
C GLY A 315 -5.97 -1.37 -13.37
N HIS A 316 -6.62 -2.48 -13.15
CA HIS A 316 -7.84 -2.57 -12.37
C HIS A 316 -7.76 -3.75 -11.42
N VAL A 317 -7.98 -3.50 -10.13
CA VAL A 317 -7.92 -4.52 -9.09
C VAL A 317 -9.22 -4.50 -8.30
N THR A 318 -9.82 -5.67 -8.12
CA THR A 318 -10.91 -5.87 -7.16
C THR A 318 -10.46 -6.86 -6.10
N ALA A 319 -10.75 -6.59 -4.83
CA ALA A 319 -10.31 -7.42 -3.72
C ALA A 319 -11.30 -7.42 -2.57
N GLN A 320 -11.23 -8.44 -1.73
CA GLN A 320 -11.96 -8.54 -0.47
C GLN A 320 -10.94 -8.73 0.68
N PRO A 321 -10.25 -7.65 1.11
CA PRO A 321 -9.10 -7.74 2.03
C PRO A 321 -9.41 -8.37 3.38
N MET A 322 -10.66 -8.25 3.84
CA MET A 322 -11.09 -8.77 5.16
C MET A 322 -11.71 -10.16 5.08
N ASP A 323 -11.88 -10.72 3.90
CA ASP A 323 -12.22 -12.14 3.77
C ASP A 323 -11.05 -13.01 4.29
N LYS A 324 -11.36 -14.17 4.84
CA LYS A 324 -10.36 -15.11 5.38
C LYS A 324 -9.27 -15.45 4.37
N ASN A 325 -9.65 -15.59 3.12
CA ASN A 325 -8.78 -15.97 2.01
C ASN A 325 -8.30 -14.75 1.21
N ALA A 326 -8.83 -13.56 1.49
CA ALA A 326 -8.56 -12.31 0.78
C ALA A 326 -8.56 -12.48 -0.75
N PRO A 327 -9.70 -12.92 -1.35
CA PRO A 327 -9.77 -13.13 -2.80
C PRO A 327 -9.57 -11.80 -3.53
N PHE A 328 -8.91 -11.88 -4.67
CA PHE A 328 -8.69 -10.71 -5.53
C PHE A 328 -8.70 -11.09 -7.01
N ASN A 329 -8.95 -10.09 -7.84
CA ASN A 329 -8.80 -10.13 -9.29
C ASN A 329 -8.10 -8.86 -9.72
N ALA A 330 -6.98 -8.99 -10.43
CA ALA A 330 -6.18 -7.90 -10.94
C ALA A 330 -5.99 -8.06 -12.45
N LYS A 331 -6.17 -6.97 -13.18
CA LYS A 331 -5.91 -6.84 -14.61
C LYS A 331 -4.93 -5.69 -14.81
N LEU A 332 -3.87 -5.92 -15.56
CA LEU A 332 -2.88 -4.91 -15.92
C LEU A 332 -2.70 -4.93 -17.44
N GLU A 333 -2.86 -3.79 -18.07
CA GLU A 333 -2.64 -3.55 -19.50
C GLU A 333 -1.52 -2.53 -19.66
N TRP A 334 -0.67 -2.72 -20.65
CA TRP A 334 0.42 -1.80 -20.92
C TRP A 334 0.68 -1.65 -22.42
N LYS A 335 1.25 -0.50 -22.74
CA LYS A 335 1.71 -0.15 -24.06
C LYS A 335 3.04 0.60 -23.97
N ASP A 336 4.02 0.17 -24.77
CA ASP A 336 5.34 0.81 -24.88
C ASP A 336 6.09 1.01 -23.55
N VAL A 337 6.03 0.00 -22.66
CA VAL A 337 6.73 0.02 -21.39
C VAL A 337 8.18 -0.40 -21.57
N LEU A 338 9.09 0.48 -21.21
CA LEU A 338 10.52 0.18 -21.17
C LEU A 338 10.92 -0.21 -19.75
N LEU A 339 11.18 -1.50 -19.53
CA LEU A 339 11.72 -2.00 -18.27
C LEU A 339 13.24 -2.02 -18.36
N PRO A 340 13.91 -1.19 -17.56
CA PRO A 340 15.35 -1.23 -17.51
C PRO A 340 15.81 -2.44 -16.67
N TYR A 341 16.60 -3.29 -17.26
CA TYR A 341 17.17 -4.46 -16.58
C TYR A 341 18.58 -4.19 -16.06
N ALA A 342 18.97 -4.87 -14.97
CA ALA A 342 20.18 -4.61 -14.19
C ALA A 342 21.53 -4.62 -14.96
N THR A 343 21.54 -5.04 -16.21
CA THR A 343 22.77 -5.30 -16.99
C THR A 343 22.79 -4.56 -18.33
N SER A 344 22.45 -3.29 -18.37
CA SER A 344 22.43 -2.51 -19.64
C SER A 344 21.46 -3.01 -20.73
N GLN A 345 20.55 -3.88 -20.40
CA GLN A 345 19.58 -4.46 -21.32
C GLN A 345 18.19 -3.90 -21.03
N ASN A 346 17.65 -3.18 -21.97
CA ASN A 346 16.28 -2.69 -21.88
C ASN A 346 15.34 -3.78 -22.40
N ILE A 347 14.35 -4.16 -21.60
CA ILE A 347 13.22 -4.98 -22.03
C ILE A 347 12.11 -4.05 -22.46
N HIS A 348 11.74 -4.07 -23.71
CA HIS A 348 10.64 -3.29 -24.27
C HIS A 348 9.39 -4.16 -24.37
N LEU A 349 8.40 -3.90 -23.53
CA LEU A 349 7.07 -4.49 -23.55
C LEU A 349 6.18 -3.62 -24.44
N LYS A 350 5.98 -4.01 -25.68
CA LYS A 350 5.22 -3.20 -26.66
C LYS A 350 3.76 -3.09 -26.30
N ASN A 351 3.07 -4.22 -26.26
CA ASN A 351 1.67 -4.31 -25.84
C ASN A 351 1.52 -5.54 -24.96
N GLY A 352 0.66 -5.46 -23.97
CA GLY A 352 0.42 -6.64 -23.17
C GLY A 352 -0.73 -6.52 -22.18
N LEU A 353 -1.12 -7.69 -21.73
CA LEU A 353 -2.15 -7.91 -20.72
C LEU A 353 -1.64 -8.95 -19.74
N ALA A 354 -1.67 -8.61 -18.47
CA ALA A 354 -1.49 -9.57 -17.39
C ALA A 354 -2.75 -9.63 -16.51
N THR A 355 -3.11 -10.82 -16.09
CA THR A 355 -4.18 -11.00 -15.09
C THR A 355 -3.68 -11.88 -13.95
N ALA A 356 -4.07 -11.53 -12.73
CA ALA A 356 -3.81 -12.30 -11.53
C ALA A 356 -5.10 -12.47 -10.76
N THR A 357 -5.52 -13.71 -10.54
CA THR A 357 -6.77 -14.01 -9.84
C THR A 357 -6.54 -15.10 -8.79
N GLY A 358 -7.23 -15.02 -7.68
CA GLY A 358 -7.12 -16.05 -6.66
C GLY A 358 -7.20 -15.52 -5.24
N VAL A 359 -6.50 -16.21 -4.38
CA VAL A 359 -6.37 -15.89 -2.94
C VAL A 359 -4.90 -15.78 -2.57
N THR A 360 -4.60 -15.22 -1.40
CA THR A 360 -3.22 -14.92 -0.98
C THR A 360 -2.24 -16.09 -1.14
N ASN A 361 -2.69 -17.32 -0.97
CA ASN A 361 -1.83 -18.52 -1.01
C ASN A 361 -1.91 -19.29 -2.34
N ASN A 362 -2.76 -18.84 -3.28
CA ASN A 362 -2.96 -19.51 -4.57
C ASN A 362 -3.38 -18.47 -5.60
N ILE A 363 -2.45 -18.00 -6.39
CA ILE A 363 -2.63 -16.95 -7.38
C ILE A 363 -2.47 -17.53 -8.76
N GLN A 364 -3.50 -17.49 -9.57
CA GLN A 364 -3.46 -17.83 -10.98
C GLN A 364 -3.00 -16.62 -11.78
N LEU A 365 -1.94 -16.79 -12.55
CA LEU A 365 -1.40 -15.77 -13.44
C LEU A 365 -1.67 -16.12 -14.88
N ARG A 366 -1.97 -15.10 -15.69
CA ARG A 366 -1.98 -15.19 -17.16
C ARG A 366 -1.26 -13.96 -17.70
N ILE A 367 -0.48 -14.16 -18.74
CA ILE A 367 0.21 -13.09 -19.46
C ILE A 367 0.03 -13.28 -20.96
N ASN A 368 -0.12 -12.18 -21.66
CA ASN A 368 -0.13 -12.09 -23.11
C ASN A 368 0.59 -10.79 -23.47
N ALA A 369 1.74 -10.85 -24.12
CA ALA A 369 2.59 -9.71 -24.34
C ALA A 369 3.46 -9.84 -25.59
N ASP A 370 3.65 -8.71 -26.28
CA ASP A 370 4.71 -8.54 -27.27
C ASP A 370 5.95 -7.96 -26.59
N LEU A 371 7.09 -8.62 -26.76
CA LEU A 371 8.32 -8.29 -26.07
C LEU A 371 9.50 -8.22 -27.02
N THR A 372 10.38 -7.25 -26.80
CA THR A 372 11.66 -7.09 -27.45
C THR A 372 12.74 -6.85 -26.40
N ALA A 373 13.83 -7.62 -26.42
CA ALA A 373 14.96 -7.41 -25.54
C ALA A 373 16.25 -7.94 -26.19
N LYS A 374 17.41 -7.47 -25.73
CA LYS A 374 18.69 -7.82 -26.34
C LYS A 374 18.98 -9.34 -26.33
N ASP A 375 18.68 -10.02 -25.23
CA ASP A 375 19.00 -11.46 -25.05
C ASP A 375 17.73 -12.33 -25.00
N ILE A 376 16.58 -11.76 -25.31
CA ILE A 376 15.31 -12.47 -25.39
C ILE A 376 14.79 -12.26 -26.82
N PRO A 377 14.47 -13.33 -27.56
CA PRO A 377 13.99 -13.19 -28.92
C PRO A 377 12.74 -12.33 -29.01
N ASP A 378 12.73 -11.41 -29.97
CA ASP A 378 11.55 -10.61 -30.27
C ASP A 378 10.37 -11.51 -30.64
N GLY A 379 9.24 -11.29 -30.02
CA GLY A 379 8.06 -12.11 -30.30
C GLY A 379 6.88 -11.88 -29.40
N HIS A 380 5.88 -12.72 -29.64
CA HIS A 380 4.65 -12.78 -28.88
C HIS A 380 4.72 -13.88 -27.82
N TYR A 381 4.50 -13.50 -26.58
CA TYR A 381 4.56 -14.38 -25.41
C TYR A 381 3.21 -14.52 -24.75
N GLN A 382 2.75 -15.75 -24.58
CA GLN A 382 1.52 -16.06 -23.89
C GLN A 382 1.77 -17.15 -22.84
N GLY A 383 1.31 -16.93 -21.61
CA GLY A 383 1.58 -17.88 -20.54
C GLY A 383 0.49 -17.96 -19.48
N ARG A 384 0.52 -19.08 -18.78
CA ARG A 384 -0.30 -19.33 -17.59
C ARG A 384 0.54 -20.05 -16.54
N GLY A 385 0.33 -19.67 -15.28
CA GLY A 385 0.98 -20.30 -14.14
C GLY A 385 0.23 -20.06 -12.83
N VAL A 386 0.68 -20.73 -11.80
CA VAL A 386 0.12 -20.62 -10.44
C VAL A 386 1.24 -20.33 -9.46
N ILE A 387 1.06 -19.29 -8.65
CA ILE A 387 1.93 -18.99 -7.51
C ILE A 387 1.28 -19.58 -6.26
N ALA A 388 1.97 -20.50 -5.60
CA ALA A 388 1.57 -21.03 -4.31
C ALA A 388 2.83 -21.40 -3.50
N ASN A 389 2.82 -21.13 -2.19
CA ASN A 389 3.90 -21.53 -1.27
C ASN A 389 5.30 -21.13 -1.76
N GLN A 390 5.47 -19.87 -2.15
CA GLN A 390 6.75 -19.33 -2.67
C GLN A 390 7.30 -20.06 -3.92
N LYS A 391 6.38 -20.59 -4.73
CA LYS A 391 6.70 -21.31 -5.95
C LYS A 391 5.78 -20.87 -7.07
N LEU A 392 6.33 -20.52 -8.22
CA LEU A 392 5.60 -20.35 -9.47
C LEU A 392 5.67 -21.67 -10.26
N SER A 393 4.51 -22.27 -10.50
CA SER A 393 4.33 -23.40 -11.42
C SER A 393 3.87 -22.84 -12.77
N ILE A 394 4.71 -22.93 -13.78
CA ILE A 394 4.42 -22.51 -15.15
C ILE A 394 3.71 -23.70 -15.84
N GLU A 395 2.41 -23.57 -16.07
CA GLU A 395 1.61 -24.56 -16.78
C GLU A 395 2.03 -24.58 -18.25
N TYR A 396 2.14 -23.40 -18.84
CA TYR A 396 2.77 -23.17 -20.13
C TYR A 396 3.21 -21.71 -20.26
N LEU A 397 4.27 -21.50 -21.01
CA LEU A 397 4.68 -20.21 -21.55
C LEU A 397 5.05 -20.42 -23.01
N THR A 398 4.19 -19.98 -23.92
CA THR A 398 4.39 -20.12 -25.36
C THR A 398 4.95 -18.82 -25.92
N ALA A 399 5.99 -18.90 -26.70
CA ALA A 399 6.60 -17.79 -27.42
C ALA A 399 6.57 -18.07 -28.93
N LYS A 400 6.04 -17.14 -29.71
CA LYS A 400 6.16 -17.12 -31.16
C LYS A 400 7.36 -16.26 -31.54
N VAL A 401 8.49 -16.90 -31.78
CA VAL A 401 9.79 -16.25 -31.98
C VAL A 401 10.54 -16.91 -33.16
N ALA A 402 11.35 -16.14 -33.87
CA ALA A 402 12.17 -16.65 -34.98
C ALA A 402 11.41 -17.56 -35.95
N GLN A 403 10.19 -17.19 -36.30
CA GLN A 403 9.26 -17.92 -37.19
C GLN A 403 8.79 -19.29 -36.67
N GLY A 404 9.14 -19.67 -35.46
CA GLY A 404 8.74 -20.91 -34.79
C GLY A 404 7.94 -20.67 -33.52
N THR A 405 7.69 -21.77 -32.80
CA THR A 405 7.01 -21.74 -31.51
C THR A 405 7.87 -22.43 -30.46
N LEU A 406 8.09 -21.74 -29.35
CA LEU A 406 8.72 -22.30 -28.14
C LEU A 406 7.66 -22.39 -27.04
N THR A 407 7.54 -23.55 -26.42
CA THR A 407 6.67 -23.74 -25.24
C THR A 407 7.50 -24.18 -24.06
N SER A 408 7.44 -23.46 -22.97
CA SER A 408 8.12 -23.73 -21.72
C SER A 408 7.12 -24.15 -20.65
N GLN A 409 7.48 -25.17 -19.86
CA GLN A 409 6.75 -25.63 -18.68
C GLN A 409 7.73 -25.86 -17.56
N GLY A 410 7.30 -25.69 -16.30
CA GLY A 410 8.21 -25.94 -15.19
C GLY A 410 7.92 -25.14 -13.93
N THR A 411 8.95 -24.91 -13.14
CA THR A 411 8.79 -24.26 -11.85
C THR A 411 9.94 -23.30 -11.55
N ILE A 412 9.59 -22.21 -10.85
CA ILE A 412 10.52 -21.31 -10.20
C ILE A 412 10.18 -21.36 -8.71
N ASP A 413 11.10 -21.85 -7.90
CA ASP A 413 10.95 -22.02 -6.46
C ASP A 413 11.93 -21.08 -5.75
N TRP A 414 11.43 -20.29 -4.79
CA TRP A 414 12.24 -19.32 -4.02
C TRP A 414 12.05 -19.46 -2.51
N HIS A 415 11.63 -20.65 -2.06
CA HIS A 415 11.40 -20.90 -0.63
C HIS A 415 12.70 -20.72 0.19
N ASP A 416 13.73 -21.48 -0.11
CA ASP A 416 15.04 -21.37 0.57
C ASP A 416 16.07 -20.66 -0.32
N ARG A 417 16.08 -20.99 -1.59
CA ARG A 417 16.95 -20.45 -2.63
C ARG A 417 16.23 -20.48 -3.96
N THR A 418 16.55 -19.55 -4.85
CA THR A 418 15.88 -19.51 -6.15
C THR A 418 16.38 -20.64 -7.05
N ARG A 419 15.52 -21.60 -7.31
CA ARG A 419 15.74 -22.72 -8.22
C ARG A 419 14.77 -22.65 -9.39
N ILE A 420 15.29 -22.72 -10.60
CA ILE A 420 14.54 -22.71 -11.84
C ILE A 420 14.66 -24.10 -12.49
N ALA A 421 13.55 -24.74 -12.81
CA ALA A 421 13.51 -26.00 -13.53
C ALA A 421 12.50 -25.87 -14.68
N LEU A 422 12.98 -25.80 -15.91
CA LEU A 422 12.17 -25.60 -17.11
C LEU A 422 12.38 -26.71 -18.11
N MET A 423 11.30 -27.15 -18.74
CA MET A 423 11.29 -27.98 -19.93
C MET A 423 10.76 -27.13 -21.08
N ASN A 424 11.58 -26.94 -22.08
CA ASN A 424 11.27 -26.17 -23.26
C ASN A 424 11.06 -27.12 -24.44
N THR A 425 10.01 -26.92 -25.19
CA THR A 425 9.73 -27.64 -26.45
C THR A 425 9.68 -26.61 -27.57
N GLY A 426 10.60 -26.72 -28.48
CA GLY A 426 10.70 -25.88 -29.66
C GLY A 426 10.16 -26.60 -30.91
N ASN A 427 9.50 -25.86 -31.78
CA ASN A 427 8.99 -26.39 -33.04
C ASN A 427 9.31 -25.42 -34.19
N GLY A 428 10.16 -25.86 -35.11
CA GLY A 428 10.42 -25.22 -36.40
C GLY A 428 10.94 -23.79 -36.32
N PHE A 429 11.73 -23.43 -35.30
CA PHE A 429 12.24 -22.06 -35.25
C PHE A 429 13.61 -21.93 -35.94
N LYS A 430 13.78 -20.79 -36.65
CA LYS A 430 15.01 -20.48 -37.36
C LYS A 430 16.10 -20.07 -36.38
N ILE A 431 16.85 -21.06 -35.90
CA ILE A 431 17.86 -20.89 -34.82
C ILE A 431 18.94 -19.85 -35.19
N ARG A 432 19.30 -19.73 -36.46
CA ARG A 432 20.32 -18.78 -36.93
C ARG A 432 19.98 -17.33 -36.59
N GLN A 433 18.68 -16.99 -36.52
CA GLN A 433 18.23 -15.66 -36.13
C GLN A 433 18.43 -15.33 -34.65
N LEU A 434 18.65 -16.37 -33.82
CA LEU A 434 18.83 -16.26 -32.37
C LEU A 434 20.30 -16.30 -31.95
N LEU A 435 21.20 -16.61 -32.87
CA LEU A 435 22.64 -16.77 -32.61
C LEU A 435 23.42 -15.53 -33.05
N SER A 436 24.59 -15.33 -32.44
CA SER A 436 25.52 -14.30 -32.90
C SER A 436 25.95 -14.53 -34.35
N LYS A 437 26.32 -13.46 -35.05
CA LYS A 437 26.78 -13.54 -36.45
C LYS A 437 27.95 -14.50 -36.66
N ASP A 438 28.76 -14.72 -35.62
CA ASP A 438 29.93 -15.61 -35.67
C ASP A 438 29.54 -17.10 -35.60
N ILE A 439 28.43 -17.41 -34.94
CA ILE A 439 27.97 -18.80 -34.72
C ILE A 439 26.84 -19.17 -35.70
N ALA A 440 26.01 -18.21 -36.09
CA ALA A 440 24.86 -18.44 -36.96
C ALA A 440 25.17 -19.21 -38.26
N PRO A 441 26.30 -18.98 -38.98
CA PRO A 441 26.61 -19.72 -40.22
C PRO A 441 26.80 -21.24 -39.99
N TYR A 442 27.21 -21.65 -38.80
CA TYR A 442 27.48 -23.04 -38.44
C TYR A 442 26.30 -23.77 -37.81
N ALA A 443 25.25 -23.04 -37.48
CA ALA A 443 24.05 -23.60 -36.89
C ALA A 443 23.09 -24.13 -37.98
N PRO A 444 22.21 -25.10 -37.65
CA PRO A 444 21.16 -25.53 -38.53
C PRO A 444 20.23 -24.37 -38.90
N GLU A 445 19.49 -24.49 -40.01
CA GLU A 445 18.53 -23.48 -40.40
C GLU A 445 17.33 -23.48 -39.46
N THR A 446 16.75 -24.66 -39.25
CA THR A 446 15.62 -24.86 -38.38
C THR A 446 15.96 -25.84 -37.26
N LEU A 447 15.26 -25.68 -36.13
CA LEU A 447 15.44 -26.53 -34.96
C LEU A 447 14.10 -26.91 -34.37
N THR A 448 13.89 -28.18 -34.14
CA THR A 448 12.76 -28.73 -33.39
C THR A 448 13.31 -29.62 -32.27
N GLY A 449 12.68 -29.59 -31.09
CA GLY A 449 13.14 -30.48 -30.02
C GLY A 449 12.77 -30.05 -28.62
N LYS A 450 13.37 -30.73 -27.65
CA LYS A 450 13.14 -30.49 -26.22
C LYS A 450 14.44 -30.12 -25.53
N LEU A 451 14.38 -29.12 -24.63
CA LEU A 451 15.50 -28.64 -23.83
C LEU A 451 15.06 -28.47 -22.37
N GLY A 452 15.53 -29.36 -21.52
CA GLY A 452 15.36 -29.26 -20.06
C GLY A 452 16.55 -28.51 -19.43
N ILE A 453 16.24 -27.54 -18.58
CA ILE A 453 17.24 -26.73 -17.85
C ILE A 453 16.89 -26.73 -16.37
N VAL A 454 17.89 -27.01 -15.53
CA VAL A 454 17.82 -26.83 -14.09
C VAL A 454 18.92 -25.86 -13.67
N TYR A 455 18.54 -24.79 -13.03
CA TYR A 455 19.42 -23.71 -12.61
C TYR A 455 19.17 -23.34 -11.15
N ASP A 456 20.24 -23.10 -10.38
CA ASP A 456 20.20 -22.59 -9.01
C ASP A 456 20.87 -21.21 -8.98
N VAL A 457 20.08 -20.15 -8.77
CA VAL A 457 20.55 -18.77 -8.89
C VAL A 457 21.57 -18.38 -7.80
N ALA A 458 21.55 -19.06 -6.67
CA ALA A 458 22.40 -18.70 -5.53
C ALA A 458 23.84 -19.22 -5.63
N THR A 459 24.09 -20.26 -6.41
CA THR A 459 25.35 -21.00 -6.35
C THR A 459 26.22 -20.90 -7.60
N ASP A 460 25.62 -20.72 -8.80
CA ASP A 460 26.38 -20.80 -10.04
C ASP A 460 25.85 -19.89 -11.16
N LYS A 461 26.79 -19.41 -11.98
CA LYS A 461 26.50 -18.68 -13.21
C LYS A 461 26.08 -19.60 -14.37
N LEU A 462 26.19 -20.90 -14.23
CA LEU A 462 25.91 -21.90 -15.24
C LEU A 462 24.82 -22.87 -14.76
N PRO A 463 24.01 -23.44 -15.67
CA PRO A 463 22.97 -24.38 -15.29
C PRO A 463 23.55 -25.63 -14.64
N MET A 464 22.90 -26.15 -13.59
CA MET A 464 23.27 -27.40 -12.93
C MET A 464 23.07 -28.63 -13.82
N GLN A 465 22.09 -28.57 -14.71
CA GLN A 465 21.77 -29.61 -15.65
C GLN A 465 21.11 -29.04 -16.90
N VAL A 466 21.55 -29.54 -18.06
CA VAL A 466 20.90 -29.29 -19.36
C VAL A 466 20.69 -30.65 -20.03
N ARG A 467 19.47 -30.91 -20.43
CA ARG A 467 19.10 -32.08 -21.26
C ARG A 467 18.53 -31.60 -22.58
N ALA A 468 19.10 -32.03 -23.67
CA ALA A 468 18.69 -31.67 -25.00
C ALA A 468 18.30 -32.91 -25.81
N ASN A 469 17.20 -32.83 -26.52
CA ASN A 469 16.83 -33.76 -27.60
C ASN A 469 16.38 -32.89 -28.76
N LEU A 470 17.25 -32.73 -29.72
CA LEU A 470 17.10 -31.77 -30.82
C LEU A 470 17.05 -32.53 -32.14
N ARG A 471 16.19 -32.10 -33.05
CA ARG A 471 16.03 -32.64 -34.41
C ARG A 471 16.05 -31.50 -35.40
N GLN A 472 16.67 -31.75 -36.51
CA GLN A 472 16.66 -30.86 -37.68
C GLN A 472 15.77 -31.44 -38.80
N ASP A 473 15.44 -30.59 -39.77
CA ASP A 473 14.58 -30.99 -40.91
C ASP A 473 15.29 -32.01 -41.84
N ASP A 474 16.62 -32.03 -41.88
CA ASP A 474 17.43 -32.96 -42.63
C ASP A 474 17.58 -34.35 -41.99
N GLY A 475 16.90 -34.56 -40.86
CA GLY A 475 16.91 -35.83 -40.14
C GLY A 475 17.99 -35.94 -39.06
N GLU A 476 18.82 -34.93 -38.86
CA GLU A 476 19.81 -34.91 -37.78
C GLU A 476 19.17 -34.97 -36.42
N ILE A 477 19.65 -35.80 -35.52
CA ILE A 477 19.21 -35.91 -34.13
C ILE A 477 20.44 -35.76 -33.21
N ILE A 478 20.31 -34.87 -32.22
CA ILE A 478 21.28 -34.65 -31.16
C ILE A 478 20.63 -34.86 -29.81
N ASN A 479 21.16 -35.77 -29.01
CA ASN A 479 20.79 -35.94 -27.61
C ASN A 479 22.00 -35.57 -26.75
N ALA A 480 21.80 -34.74 -25.74
CA ALA A 480 22.83 -34.36 -24.80
C ALA A 480 22.30 -34.31 -23.37
N ASP A 481 23.07 -34.79 -22.43
CA ASP A 481 22.85 -34.61 -20.98
C ASP A 481 24.10 -34.02 -20.38
N ILE A 482 24.03 -32.76 -19.97
CA ILE A 482 25.13 -32.01 -19.36
C ILE A 482 24.78 -31.84 -17.89
N ARG A 483 25.64 -32.32 -17.00
CA ARG A 483 25.43 -32.27 -15.56
C ARG A 483 26.64 -31.71 -14.85
N GLN A 484 26.43 -30.83 -13.92
CA GLN A 484 27.46 -30.42 -12.97
C GLN A 484 27.62 -31.51 -11.89
N ALA A 485 28.83 -31.92 -11.60
CA ALA A 485 29.13 -32.82 -10.48
C ALA A 485 28.73 -32.16 -9.16
N LYS A 486 28.27 -32.94 -8.16
CA LYS A 486 27.84 -32.40 -6.86
C LYS A 486 28.95 -31.59 -6.18
N GLY A 487 28.71 -30.32 -5.89
CA GLY A 487 29.59 -29.37 -5.18
C GLY A 487 29.94 -28.15 -6.03
N ASN A 488 30.19 -27.01 -5.37
CA ASN A 488 30.57 -25.76 -6.04
C ASN A 488 31.87 -25.90 -6.82
N HIS A 489 31.91 -25.38 -8.03
CA HIS A 489 33.08 -25.38 -8.94
C HIS A 489 33.56 -26.74 -9.45
N LYS A 490 32.69 -27.77 -9.43
CA LYS A 490 33.04 -29.07 -10.00
C LYS A 490 32.85 -29.10 -11.52
N PRO A 491 33.67 -29.94 -12.24
CA PRO A 491 33.56 -30.03 -13.69
C PRO A 491 32.21 -30.58 -14.14
N TYR A 492 31.83 -30.22 -15.35
CA TYR A 492 30.63 -30.78 -15.99
C TYR A 492 30.97 -32.14 -16.60
N THR A 493 30.01 -33.06 -16.50
CA THR A 493 29.99 -34.29 -17.30
C THR A 493 29.08 -34.04 -18.49
N ILE A 494 29.54 -34.42 -19.66
CA ILE A 494 28.78 -34.30 -20.91
C ILE A 494 28.64 -35.72 -21.48
N ASP A 495 27.39 -36.15 -21.61
CA ASP A 495 27.02 -37.34 -22.35
C ASP A 495 26.24 -36.90 -23.60
N ALA A 496 26.80 -37.11 -24.77
CA ALA A 496 26.15 -36.71 -26.02
C ALA A 496 26.15 -37.87 -27.02
N ASN A 497 25.06 -38.01 -27.76
CA ASN A 497 24.97 -38.87 -28.92
C ASN A 497 24.27 -38.17 -30.06
N TRP A 498 24.66 -38.48 -31.28
CA TRP A 498 24.07 -37.88 -32.48
C TRP A 498 23.91 -38.89 -33.60
N GLN A 499 23.01 -38.55 -34.53
CA GLN A 499 22.78 -39.25 -35.79
C GLN A 499 22.73 -38.25 -36.92
N GLN A 500 23.36 -38.59 -38.06
CA GLN A 500 23.39 -37.77 -39.28
C GLN A 500 23.86 -36.32 -39.02
N LEU A 501 24.88 -36.13 -38.17
CA LEU A 501 25.48 -34.84 -37.90
C LEU A 501 26.27 -34.35 -39.11
N ILE A 502 25.72 -33.34 -39.81
CA ILE A 502 26.36 -32.69 -40.96
C ILE A 502 26.58 -31.23 -40.64
N ARG A 503 27.79 -30.75 -40.80
CA ARG A 503 28.15 -29.34 -40.64
C ARG A 503 29.00 -28.90 -41.83
N HIS A 504 28.57 -27.81 -42.48
CA HIS A 504 29.28 -27.21 -43.58
C HIS A 504 30.01 -25.94 -43.15
N ASN A 505 31.09 -25.60 -43.85
CA ASN A 505 31.83 -24.35 -43.67
C ASN A 505 32.43 -24.16 -42.26
N LEU A 506 32.79 -25.23 -41.56
CA LEU A 506 33.46 -25.12 -40.27
C LEU A 506 34.87 -24.49 -40.44
N PRO A 507 35.26 -23.53 -39.59
CA PRO A 507 36.60 -22.97 -39.61
C PRO A 507 37.64 -24.07 -39.45
N SER A 508 38.66 -24.07 -40.29
CA SER A 508 39.79 -25.01 -40.28
C SER A 508 39.52 -26.48 -40.67
N ILE A 509 38.25 -26.89 -40.77
CA ILE A 509 37.90 -28.29 -41.07
C ILE A 509 37.11 -28.38 -42.39
N GLY A 510 36.43 -27.34 -42.80
CA GLY A 510 35.57 -27.32 -43.99
C GLY A 510 34.22 -28.01 -43.73
N GLU A 511 34.12 -29.28 -43.91
CA GLU A 511 32.89 -30.06 -43.69
C GLU A 511 33.11 -31.16 -42.64
N LEU A 512 32.12 -31.29 -41.74
CA LEU A 512 32.02 -32.40 -40.82
C LEU A 512 30.79 -33.24 -41.20
N ASN A 513 31.03 -34.50 -41.54
CA ASN A 513 29.97 -35.48 -41.77
C ASN A 513 30.22 -36.67 -40.84
N SER A 514 29.33 -36.81 -39.84
CA SER A 514 29.40 -37.89 -38.84
C SER A 514 28.04 -38.58 -38.74
N PRO A 515 27.89 -39.73 -39.39
CA PRO A 515 26.61 -40.41 -39.46
C PRO A 515 26.08 -40.84 -38.07
N ASN A 516 26.98 -41.27 -37.20
CA ASN A 516 26.63 -41.58 -35.79
C ASN A 516 27.84 -41.32 -34.91
N GLY A 517 27.58 -40.86 -33.68
CA GLY A 517 28.64 -40.67 -32.70
C GLY A 517 28.13 -40.62 -31.27
N LYS A 518 29.08 -40.76 -30.35
CA LYS A 518 28.86 -40.60 -28.91
C LYS A 518 30.08 -39.91 -28.30
N ALA A 519 29.85 -39.01 -27.38
CA ALA A 519 30.85 -38.32 -26.60
C ALA A 519 30.51 -38.30 -25.12
#